data_99b96d5a616275aadd34d393ed7c93cc
#
_entry.id   99b96d5a616275aadd34d393ed7c93cc
#
_cell.length_a   1.000
_cell.length_b   1.000
_cell.length_c   1.000
_cell.angle_alpha   90.00
_cell.angle_beta   90.00
_cell.angle_gamma   90.00
#
_symmetry.space_group_name_H-M   'P 1'
#
loop_
_entity.id
_entity.type
_entity.pdbx_description
1 polymer ?
#
loop_
_entity_poly.entity_id
_entity_poly.type
_entity_poly.pdbx_seq_one_letter_code
_entity_poly.pdbx_strand_id
1 'polypeptide(L)'
;MSSWLVNLVAVPYGLWIAWVGVQHFRDPSWFEPIVPDAIGNARFWVYASGAFEIVLGIGVALPWFRKEAALGLTLMLIVLYWANLNMWIN
;
A
#
# COMPACT_ATOMS: atom_id res chain seq x y z
N MET A 1 -3.28 -0.51 24.92
CA MET A 1 -2.12 -1.34 24.51
C MET A 1 -0.85 -0.56 24.79
N SER A 2 0.18 -1.21 25.35
CA SER A 2 1.42 -0.49 25.62
C SER A 2 2.17 -0.21 24.33
N SER A 3 2.97 0.87 24.32
CA SER A 3 3.63 1.35 23.11
C SER A 3 4.65 0.34 22.55
N TRP A 4 5.27 -0.48 23.40
CA TRP A 4 6.22 -1.46 22.90
C TRP A 4 5.53 -2.59 22.12
N LEU A 5 4.30 -2.97 22.54
CA LEU A 5 3.50 -3.94 21.78
C LEU A 5 3.06 -3.39 20.44
N VAL A 6 2.67 -2.11 20.40
CA VAL A 6 2.31 -1.46 19.16
C VAL A 6 3.52 -1.43 18.22
N ASN A 7 4.69 -1.05 18.74
CA ASN A 7 5.92 -1.02 17.93
C ASN A 7 6.29 -2.41 17.43
N LEU A 8 6.12 -3.44 18.25
CA LEU A 8 6.47 -4.81 17.87
C LEU A 8 5.70 -5.27 16.63
N VAL A 9 4.48 -4.79 16.46
CA VAL A 9 3.65 -5.12 15.30
C VAL A 9 3.83 -4.10 14.19
N ALA A 10 3.79 -2.81 14.53
CA ALA A 10 3.75 -1.74 13.53
C ALA A 10 5.06 -1.60 12.76
N VAL A 11 6.22 -1.78 13.42
CA VAL A 11 7.50 -1.61 12.74
C VAL A 11 7.71 -2.67 11.65
N PRO A 12 7.61 -3.97 11.93
CA PRO A 12 7.78 -4.96 10.87
C PRO A 12 6.68 -4.88 9.81
N TYR A 13 5.44 -4.60 10.23
CA TYR A 13 4.35 -4.45 9.28
C TYR A 13 4.57 -3.28 8.33
N GLY A 14 4.94 -2.12 8.88
CA GLY A 14 5.19 -0.93 8.06
C GLY A 14 6.36 -1.13 7.11
N LEU A 15 7.43 -1.76 7.58
CA LEU A 15 8.60 -2.05 6.73
C LEU A 15 8.24 -3.05 5.63
N TRP A 16 7.39 -4.03 5.93
CA TRP A 16 6.95 -4.98 4.91
C TRP A 16 6.11 -4.28 3.83
N ILE A 17 5.21 -3.39 4.24
CA ILE A 17 4.40 -2.62 3.29
C ILE A 17 5.31 -1.75 2.41
N ALA A 18 6.31 -1.10 3.01
CA ALA A 18 7.28 -0.30 2.24
C ALA A 18 8.05 -1.17 1.24
N TRP A 19 8.43 -2.38 1.64
CA TRP A 19 9.10 -3.32 0.75
C TRP A 19 8.21 -3.70 -0.43
N VAL A 20 6.93 -3.99 -0.17
CA VAL A 20 5.98 -4.29 -1.23
C VAL A 20 5.85 -3.10 -2.19
N GLY A 21 5.86 -1.87 -1.64
CA GLY A 21 5.86 -0.66 -2.47
C GLY A 21 7.08 -0.58 -3.38
N VAL A 22 8.25 -0.95 -2.87
CA VAL A 22 9.48 -1.00 -3.69
C VAL A 22 9.30 -1.99 -4.84
N GLN A 23 8.65 -3.12 -4.61
CA GLN A 23 8.42 -4.11 -5.65
C GLN A 23 7.56 -3.57 -6.79
N HIS A 24 6.69 -2.60 -6.53
CA HIS A 24 5.91 -1.95 -7.58
C HIS A 24 6.82 -1.26 -8.60
N PHE A 25 7.97 -0.78 -8.18
CA PHE A 25 8.94 -0.14 -9.08
C PHE A 25 9.89 -1.15 -9.71
N ARG A 26 10.17 -2.25 -9.02
CA ARG A 26 11.09 -3.28 -9.52
C ARG A 26 10.42 -4.21 -10.52
N ASP A 27 9.14 -4.51 -10.30
CA ASP A 27 8.40 -5.42 -11.16
C ASP A 27 6.96 -4.93 -11.34
N PRO A 28 6.78 -3.80 -12.03
CA PRO A 28 5.45 -3.20 -12.19
C PRO A 28 4.48 -4.09 -12.97
N SER A 29 4.98 -4.91 -13.87
CA SER A 29 4.11 -5.77 -14.69
C SER A 29 3.38 -6.82 -13.85
N TRP A 30 3.92 -7.19 -12.70
CA TRP A 30 3.27 -8.11 -11.78
C TRP A 30 1.97 -7.52 -11.22
N PHE A 31 1.95 -6.19 -11.03
CA PHE A 31 0.83 -5.49 -10.40
C PHE A 31 -0.16 -4.91 -11.40
N GLU A 32 0.22 -4.78 -12.67
CA GLU A 32 -0.60 -4.12 -13.67
C GLU A 32 -1.98 -4.76 -13.88
N PRO A 33 -2.11 -6.10 -13.85
CA PRO A 33 -3.42 -6.72 -14.05
C PRO A 33 -4.46 -6.36 -12.99
N ILE A 34 -4.03 -5.86 -11.83
CA ILE A 34 -4.93 -5.48 -10.74
C ILE A 34 -5.64 -4.16 -11.07
N VAL A 35 -5.02 -3.30 -11.89
CA VAL A 35 -5.55 -1.98 -12.20
C VAL A 35 -6.71 -2.09 -13.21
N PRO A 36 -7.89 -1.53 -12.89
CA PRO A 36 -9.01 -1.55 -13.84
C PRO A 36 -8.68 -0.75 -15.10
N ASP A 37 -9.06 -1.28 -16.25
CA ASP A 37 -8.83 -0.61 -17.54
C ASP A 37 -9.50 0.76 -17.59
N ALA A 38 -10.63 0.91 -16.91
CA ALA A 38 -11.42 2.14 -16.93
C ALA A 38 -10.67 3.36 -16.39
N ILE A 39 -9.65 3.16 -15.55
CA ILE A 39 -8.95 4.30 -14.93
C ILE A 39 -7.63 4.64 -15.63
N GLY A 40 -7.37 4.01 -16.77
CA GLY A 40 -6.29 4.43 -17.68
C GLY A 40 -5.01 3.62 -17.58
N ASN A 41 -3.87 4.30 -17.62
CA ASN A 41 -2.55 3.67 -17.72
C ASN A 41 -2.22 2.86 -16.45
N ALA A 42 -2.17 1.54 -16.59
CA ALA A 42 -1.91 0.64 -15.46
C ALA A 42 -0.54 0.90 -14.83
N ARG A 43 0.48 1.14 -15.63
CA ARG A 43 1.83 1.37 -15.11
C ARG A 43 1.92 2.62 -14.25
N PHE A 44 1.23 3.69 -14.65
CA PHE A 44 1.16 4.89 -13.83
C PHE A 44 0.57 4.59 -12.45
N TRP A 45 -0.54 3.85 -12.43
CA TRP A 45 -1.21 3.54 -11.16
C TRP A 45 -0.39 2.60 -10.29
N VAL A 46 0.34 1.66 -10.90
CA VAL A 46 1.25 0.80 -10.15
C VAL A 46 2.34 1.62 -9.48
N TYR A 47 2.95 2.56 -10.19
CA TYR A 47 3.98 3.41 -9.61
C TYR A 47 3.41 4.32 -8.52
N ALA A 48 2.25 4.92 -8.77
CA ALA A 48 1.61 5.78 -7.77
C ALA A 48 1.29 4.99 -6.50
N SER A 49 0.72 3.80 -6.65
CA SER A 49 0.42 2.93 -5.50
C SER A 49 1.68 2.54 -4.75
N GLY A 50 2.75 2.22 -5.48
CA GLY A 50 4.02 1.86 -4.85
C GLY A 50 4.60 3.00 -4.04
N ALA A 51 4.54 4.23 -4.57
CA ALA A 51 5.02 5.41 -3.85
C ALA A 51 4.22 5.63 -2.57
N PHE A 52 2.89 5.52 -2.63
CA PHE A 52 2.04 5.63 -1.44
C PHE A 52 2.36 4.53 -0.43
N GLU A 53 2.56 3.30 -0.88
CA GLU A 53 2.88 2.20 0.03
C GLU A 53 4.21 2.41 0.74
N ILE A 54 5.23 2.94 0.04
CA ILE A 54 6.52 3.22 0.66
C ILE A 54 6.34 4.30 1.74
N VAL A 55 5.68 5.40 1.40
CA VAL A 55 5.49 6.51 2.33
C VAL A 55 4.64 6.09 3.52
N LEU A 56 3.51 5.43 3.25
CA LEU A 56 2.60 5.03 4.32
C LEU A 56 3.18 3.89 5.17
N GLY A 57 3.91 2.97 4.55
CA GLY A 57 4.57 1.90 5.29
C GLY A 57 5.62 2.44 6.26
N ILE A 58 6.44 3.38 5.81
CA ILE A 58 7.42 4.04 6.67
C ILE A 58 6.68 4.84 7.76
N GLY A 59 5.60 5.52 7.41
CA GLY A 59 4.80 6.26 8.37
C GLY A 59 4.22 5.38 9.48
N VAL A 60 3.78 4.18 9.14
CA VAL A 60 3.29 3.22 10.14
C VAL A 60 4.43 2.73 11.03
N ALA A 61 5.62 2.54 10.45
CA ALA A 61 6.78 2.10 11.22
C ALA A 61 7.26 3.16 12.22
N LEU A 62 7.05 4.45 11.91
CA LEU A 62 7.47 5.56 12.76
C LEU A 62 6.33 5.99 13.68
N PRO A 63 6.61 6.15 15.01
CA PRO A 63 5.53 6.46 15.96
C PRO A 63 4.89 7.84 15.76
N TRP A 64 5.60 8.80 15.16
CA TRP A 64 5.13 10.18 15.07
C TRP A 64 3.95 10.37 14.11
N PHE A 65 3.90 9.58 13.04
CA PHE A 65 2.88 9.73 12.00
C PHE A 65 2.05 8.46 11.81
N ARG A 66 2.15 7.55 12.76
CA ARG A 66 1.54 6.21 12.63
C ARG A 66 0.03 6.27 12.44
N LYS A 67 -0.64 7.13 13.18
CA LYS A 67 -2.10 7.23 13.11
C LYS A 67 -2.56 7.69 11.73
N GLU A 68 -1.94 8.74 11.22
CA GLU A 68 -2.27 9.30 9.91
C GLU A 68 -1.88 8.33 8.80
N ALA A 69 -0.72 7.70 8.91
CA ALA A 69 -0.27 6.73 7.93
C ALA A 69 -1.16 5.49 7.92
N ALA A 70 -1.60 5.03 9.08
CA ALA A 70 -2.50 3.89 9.17
C ALA A 70 -3.85 4.21 8.54
N LEU A 71 -4.35 5.42 8.73
CA LEU A 71 -5.59 5.85 8.09
C LEU A 71 -5.43 5.88 6.56
N GLY A 72 -4.34 6.48 6.08
CA GLY A 72 -4.07 6.52 4.65
C GLY A 72 -3.93 5.14 4.04
N LEU A 73 -3.23 4.24 4.74
CA LEU A 73 -3.05 2.87 4.29
C LEU A 73 -4.38 2.12 4.24
N THR A 74 -5.25 2.34 5.25
CA THR A 74 -6.57 1.74 5.27
C THR A 74 -7.40 2.17 4.06
N LEU A 75 -7.39 3.48 3.76
CA LEU A 75 -8.11 3.99 2.59
C LEU A 75 -7.54 3.42 1.30
N MET A 76 -6.22 3.32 1.19
CA MET A 76 -5.57 2.72 0.04
C MET A 76 -5.98 1.27 -0.15
N LEU A 77 -6.01 0.48 0.94
CA LEU A 77 -6.40 -0.92 0.88
C LEU A 77 -7.86 -1.09 0.46
N ILE A 78 -8.75 -0.18 0.88
CA ILE A 78 -10.15 -0.21 0.45
C ILE A 78 -10.24 -0.01 -1.07
N VAL A 79 -9.49 0.95 -1.60
CA VAL A 79 -9.47 1.21 -3.04
C VAL A 79 -8.90 0.01 -3.79
N LEU A 80 -7.80 -0.58 -3.28
CA LEU A 80 -7.20 -1.75 -3.92
C LEU A 80 -8.14 -2.96 -3.89
N TYR A 81 -8.86 -3.14 -2.79
CA TYR A 81 -9.84 -4.21 -2.69
C TYR A 81 -10.95 -4.04 -3.72
N TRP A 82 -11.45 -2.81 -3.88
CA TRP A 82 -12.43 -2.50 -4.91
C TRP A 82 -11.90 -2.81 -6.30
N ALA A 83 -10.64 -2.44 -6.57
CA ALA A 83 -10.00 -2.73 -7.85
C ALA A 83 -9.92 -4.24 -8.12
N ASN A 84 -9.56 -5.01 -7.07
CA ASN A 84 -9.52 -6.47 -7.18
C ASN A 84 -10.89 -7.06 -7.47
N LEU A 85 -11.93 -6.57 -6.81
CA LEU A 85 -13.29 -7.02 -7.09
C LEU A 85 -13.68 -6.72 -8.53
N ASN A 86 -13.33 -5.54 -9.01
CA ASN A 86 -13.62 -5.17 -10.38
C ASN A 86 -12.94 -6.11 -11.37
N MET A 87 -11.70 -6.49 -11.10
CA MET A 87 -10.97 -7.44 -11.92
C MET A 87 -11.67 -8.81 -11.96
N TRP A 88 -12.19 -9.26 -10.82
CA TRP A 88 -12.86 -10.55 -10.72
C TRP A 88 -14.22 -10.57 -11.41
N ILE A 89 -14.94 -9.45 -11.38
CA ILE A 89 -16.28 -9.33 -11.95
C ILE A 89 -16.21 -9.11 -13.47
N ASN A 90 -15.25 -8.34 -13.90
CA ASN A 90 -15.08 -8.00 -15.31
C ASN A 90 -13.98 -8.83 -15.97
#